data_b0f051f89d6cd59b7a26b2d9e8fcd6f2
#
_entry.id   b0f051f89d6cd59b7a26b2d9e8fcd6f2
#
_cell.length_a   1.000
_cell.length_b   1.000
_cell.length_c   1.000
_cell.angle_alpha   90.00
_cell.angle_beta   90.00
_cell.angle_gamma   90.00
#
_symmetry.space_group_name_H-M   'P 1'
#
loop_
_entity.id
_entity.type
_entity.pdbx_description
1 polymer ?
#
loop_
_entity_poly.entity_id
_entity_poly.type
_entity_poly.pdbx_seq_one_letter_code
_entity_poly.pdbx_strand_id
1 'polypeptide(L)'
;RIVLEPRSKNVELDLLMNMLYRNSDLELRFSLNMNVLIDGLTPKVCSMKEVLRAFLDHRQEVLLRRSEHRLAKIDHRLEVLEGFILAFRNLDRVIDIIRYDEDPKTALMFEDWSRDHPRAMSEGDYIGPLSYRKAVAGQEELSEVQAEAILNMRLRSLRRLEEMELRRERDALQQERATLDDLIADEGLQWAKISEQLRATRKAFGKDYAGGARRTAFAIAGEVEEVPLEAMIEREPVTVVCSKMGWIRAMSGHVALDKPLKYKDGDEGRFVFHAQTTDKLIVFGSNGRFYTLVADNLPGGRGMGEPLRLMVDLPNDVEIVDFFIHDPSVTRLVASTAGDGFVVPETEIVAQTRSGRQVLNVKDDVKALLSCPVVGDHVACVGENRKVLIFSVDELPEMGRGKGVRLQKYKDGGLSDATTFTREEGLSWKDPAGRKRVVEAEELAEWMGKRASAGRMAPRGFPRNNCFTK
;
A
#
# COMPACT_ATOMS: atom_id res chain seq x y z
N ARG A 1 -41.10 -4.42 0.59
CA ARG A 1 -41.16 -5.82 1.03
C ARG A 1 -41.52 -6.67 -0.19
N ILE A 2 -40.72 -7.67 -0.50
CA ILE A 2 -41.00 -8.64 -1.57
C ILE A 2 -41.58 -9.89 -0.88
N VAL A 3 -42.69 -10.40 -1.38
CA VAL A 3 -43.32 -11.65 -0.91
C VAL A 3 -43.26 -12.61 -2.09
N LEU A 4 -42.69 -13.79 -1.85
CA LEU A 4 -42.59 -14.87 -2.82
C LEU A 4 -43.57 -15.95 -2.43
N GLU A 5 -44.50 -16.28 -3.30
CA GLU A 5 -45.48 -17.36 -3.10
C GLU A 5 -45.14 -18.52 -4.03
N PRO A 6 -44.84 -19.71 -3.50
CA PRO A 6 -44.57 -20.88 -4.33
C PRO A 6 -45.85 -21.30 -5.09
N ARG A 7 -45.68 -21.68 -6.35
CA ARG A 7 -46.78 -22.06 -7.25
C ARG A 7 -47.43 -23.38 -6.85
N SER A 8 -46.78 -24.21 -6.06
CA SER A 8 -47.24 -25.50 -5.58
C SER A 8 -46.95 -25.64 -4.08
N LYS A 9 -47.89 -26.27 -3.35
CA LYS A 9 -47.71 -26.62 -1.92
C LYS A 9 -46.59 -27.64 -1.68
N ASN A 10 -46.13 -28.34 -2.72
CA ASN A 10 -45.09 -29.37 -2.65
C ASN A 10 -43.66 -28.78 -2.80
N VAL A 11 -43.51 -27.49 -2.90
CA VAL A 11 -42.19 -26.84 -2.96
C VAL A 11 -41.63 -26.81 -1.54
N GLU A 12 -40.50 -27.43 -1.35
CA GLU A 12 -39.73 -27.40 -0.10
C GLU A 12 -39.18 -26.00 0.12
N LEU A 13 -39.63 -25.31 1.17
CA LEU A 13 -39.32 -23.92 1.41
C LEU A 13 -37.83 -23.69 1.63
N ASP A 14 -37.15 -24.59 2.32
CA ASP A 14 -35.73 -24.49 2.61
C ASP A 14 -34.89 -24.62 1.33
N LEU A 15 -35.28 -25.52 0.42
CA LEU A 15 -34.64 -25.65 -0.89
C LEU A 15 -34.82 -24.37 -1.74
N LEU A 16 -36.05 -23.83 -1.76
CA LEU A 16 -36.36 -22.58 -2.46
C LEU A 16 -35.54 -21.40 -1.90
N MET A 17 -35.46 -21.26 -0.57
CA MET A 17 -34.66 -20.21 0.07
C MET A 17 -33.18 -20.40 -0.21
N ASN A 18 -32.63 -21.59 -0.15
CA ASN A 18 -31.25 -21.87 -0.51
C ASN A 18 -30.93 -21.53 -1.97
N MET A 19 -31.85 -21.84 -2.89
CA MET A 19 -31.71 -21.44 -4.30
C MET A 19 -31.73 -19.92 -4.47
N LEU A 20 -32.62 -19.22 -3.77
CA LEU A 20 -32.69 -17.75 -3.80
C LEU A 20 -31.42 -17.10 -3.22
N TYR A 21 -30.89 -17.59 -2.12
CA TYR A 21 -29.66 -17.12 -1.52
C TYR A 21 -28.46 -17.34 -2.46
N ARG A 22 -28.40 -18.46 -3.17
CA ARG A 22 -27.30 -18.78 -4.10
C ARG A 22 -27.36 -18.01 -5.41
N ASN A 23 -28.57 -17.76 -5.94
CA ASN A 23 -28.77 -17.20 -7.28
C ASN A 23 -29.15 -15.70 -7.27
N SER A 24 -29.08 -15.04 -6.12
CA SER A 24 -29.38 -13.62 -6.00
C SER A 24 -28.53 -12.94 -4.93
N ASP A 25 -28.57 -11.62 -4.91
CA ASP A 25 -27.87 -10.79 -3.91
C ASP A 25 -28.52 -10.82 -2.49
N LEU A 26 -29.41 -11.78 -2.22
CA LEU A 26 -29.99 -11.99 -0.89
C LEU A 26 -28.97 -12.56 0.10
N GLU A 27 -27.96 -13.27 -0.38
CA GLU A 27 -26.78 -13.67 0.38
C GLU A 27 -25.53 -13.11 -0.30
N LEU A 28 -24.77 -12.30 0.44
CA LEU A 28 -23.49 -11.78 0.02
C LEU A 28 -22.40 -12.24 0.99
N ARG A 29 -21.32 -12.74 0.44
CA ARG A 29 -20.14 -13.12 1.24
C ARG A 29 -19.19 -11.95 1.34
N PHE A 30 -19.00 -11.45 2.55
CA PHE A 30 -17.98 -10.46 2.86
C PHE A 30 -16.77 -11.15 3.49
N SER A 31 -15.64 -11.05 2.85
CA SER A 31 -14.39 -11.48 3.44
C SER A 31 -14.03 -10.56 4.61
N LEU A 32 -13.75 -11.15 5.78
CA LEU A 32 -13.24 -10.43 6.96
C LEU A 32 -11.72 -10.21 6.87
N ASN A 33 -11.18 -10.22 5.67
CA ASN A 33 -9.78 -9.97 5.44
C ASN A 33 -9.54 -8.45 5.45
N MET A 34 -8.94 -7.95 6.54
CA MET A 34 -8.66 -6.52 6.73
C MET A 34 -7.38 -6.13 5.99
N ASN A 35 -7.46 -6.09 4.67
CA ASN A 35 -6.37 -5.60 3.84
C ASN A 35 -6.47 -4.08 3.73
N VAL A 36 -5.53 -3.38 4.33
CA VAL A 36 -5.51 -1.92 4.45
C VAL A 36 -4.17 -1.34 4.02
N LEU A 37 -4.19 -0.08 3.60
CA LEU A 37 -3.00 0.70 3.30
C LEU A 37 -2.61 1.50 4.56
N ILE A 38 -1.80 0.93 5.45
CA ILE A 38 -1.39 1.63 6.69
C ILE A 38 -0.48 2.81 6.36
N ASP A 39 0.45 2.61 5.44
CA ASP A 39 1.40 3.62 4.94
C ASP A 39 0.88 4.42 3.73
N GLY A 40 -0.34 4.15 3.30
CA GLY A 40 -0.94 4.75 2.11
C GLY A 40 -0.48 4.15 0.78
N LEU A 41 0.50 3.27 0.77
CA LEU A 41 1.12 2.69 -0.43
C LEU A 41 0.96 1.18 -0.54
N THR A 42 1.35 0.44 0.50
CA THR A 42 1.46 -1.01 0.45
C THR A 42 0.25 -1.69 1.07
N PRO A 43 -0.48 -2.55 0.32
CA PRO A 43 -1.57 -3.34 0.89
C PRO A 43 -1.01 -4.37 1.88
N LYS A 44 -1.51 -4.34 3.10
CA LYS A 44 -1.14 -5.28 4.16
C LYS A 44 -2.38 -5.87 4.82
N VAL A 45 -2.40 -7.18 5.01
CA VAL A 45 -3.41 -7.83 5.82
C VAL A 45 -3.07 -7.61 7.29
N CYS A 46 -4.00 -6.98 8.00
CA CYS A 46 -3.81 -6.57 9.38
C CYS A 46 -4.85 -7.19 10.30
N SER A 47 -4.49 -7.42 11.54
CA SER A 47 -5.43 -7.69 12.60
C SER A 47 -6.24 -6.44 12.95
N MET A 48 -7.41 -6.60 13.58
CA MET A 48 -8.21 -5.49 14.10
C MET A 48 -7.40 -4.57 15.02
N LYS A 49 -6.54 -5.14 15.87
CA LYS A 49 -5.69 -4.37 16.77
C LYS A 49 -4.70 -3.48 16.02
N GLU A 50 -4.05 -4.01 14.97
CA GLU A 50 -3.10 -3.24 14.15
C GLU A 50 -3.81 -2.09 13.43
N VAL A 51 -4.98 -2.34 12.83
CA VAL A 51 -5.76 -1.29 12.15
C VAL A 51 -6.19 -0.19 13.11
N LEU A 52 -6.71 -0.56 14.30
CA LEU A 52 -7.11 0.41 15.31
C LEU A 52 -5.92 1.20 15.84
N ARG A 53 -4.78 0.55 16.04
CA ARG A 53 -3.55 1.26 16.44
C ARG A 53 -3.09 2.24 15.38
N ALA A 54 -2.98 1.82 14.14
CA ALA A 54 -2.61 2.69 13.04
C ALA A 54 -3.58 3.87 12.85
N PHE A 55 -4.88 3.65 13.05
CA PHE A 55 -5.87 4.73 13.05
C PHE A 55 -5.61 5.74 14.18
N LEU A 56 -5.32 5.28 15.39
CA LEU A 56 -5.03 6.15 16.52
C LEU A 56 -3.73 6.93 16.31
N ASP A 57 -2.68 6.28 15.85
CA ASP A 57 -1.39 6.91 15.56
C ASP A 57 -1.56 8.00 14.48
N HIS A 58 -2.32 7.73 13.42
CA HIS A 58 -2.66 8.72 12.42
C HIS A 58 -3.51 9.88 12.98
N ARG A 59 -4.44 9.60 13.90
CA ARG A 59 -5.21 10.65 14.57
C ARG A 59 -4.32 11.56 15.40
N GLN A 60 -3.30 11.03 16.06
CA GLN A 60 -2.30 11.80 16.80
C GLN A 60 -1.48 12.69 15.86
N GLU A 61 -0.96 12.13 14.77
CA GLU A 61 -0.23 12.88 13.73
C GLU A 61 -1.06 14.05 13.18
N VAL A 62 -2.32 13.79 12.83
CA VAL A 62 -3.23 14.84 12.32
C VAL A 62 -3.53 15.89 13.38
N LEU A 63 -3.66 15.50 14.66
CA LEU A 63 -3.88 16.44 15.76
C LEU A 63 -2.67 17.37 15.89
N LEU A 64 -1.45 16.84 15.92
CA LEU A 64 -0.21 17.62 16.01
C LEU A 64 -0.08 18.57 14.82
N ARG A 65 -0.18 18.09 13.60
CA ARG A 65 -0.07 18.91 12.38
C ARG A 65 -1.10 20.06 12.34
N ARG A 66 -2.33 19.79 12.80
CA ARG A 66 -3.35 20.83 12.89
C ARG A 66 -3.07 21.84 14.00
N SER A 67 -2.53 21.39 15.11
CA SER A 67 -2.15 22.24 16.25
C SER A 67 -0.98 23.15 15.89
N GLU A 68 0.07 22.62 15.26
CA GLU A 68 1.22 23.36 14.74
C GLU A 68 0.79 24.42 13.70
N HIS A 69 -0.08 24.03 12.77
CA HIS A 69 -0.59 24.99 11.79
C HIS A 69 -1.43 26.10 12.43
N ARG A 70 -2.23 25.76 13.46
CA ARG A 70 -2.99 26.76 14.22
C ARG A 70 -2.05 27.66 15.00
N LEU A 71 -1.02 27.10 15.62
CA LEU A 71 0.02 27.84 16.36
C LEU A 71 0.70 28.88 15.45
N ALA A 72 1.16 28.46 14.28
CA ALA A 72 1.81 29.37 13.31
C ALA A 72 0.88 30.53 12.89
N LYS A 73 -0.42 30.27 12.74
CA LYS A 73 -1.41 31.34 12.48
C LYS A 73 -1.60 32.27 13.68
N ILE A 74 -1.58 31.74 14.90
CA ILE A 74 -1.68 32.51 16.12
C ILE A 74 -0.44 33.38 16.27
N ASP A 75 0.76 32.83 16.10
CA ASP A 75 2.03 33.56 16.21
C ASP A 75 2.07 34.72 15.22
N HIS A 76 1.74 34.48 13.96
CA HIS A 76 1.64 35.55 12.98
C HIS A 76 0.61 36.62 13.35
N ARG A 77 -0.57 36.22 13.87
CA ARG A 77 -1.59 37.18 14.29
C ARG A 77 -1.17 37.97 15.53
N LEU A 78 -0.52 37.32 16.49
CA LEU A 78 0.03 37.96 17.68
C LEU A 78 1.10 38.99 17.29
N GLU A 79 2.01 38.65 16.37
CA GLU A 79 3.01 39.57 15.83
C GLU A 79 2.34 40.85 15.29
N VAL A 80 1.30 40.72 14.46
CA VAL A 80 0.56 41.87 13.92
C VAL A 80 -0.14 42.66 15.04
N LEU A 81 -0.76 41.98 16.00
CA LEU A 81 -1.47 42.64 17.14
C LEU A 81 -0.50 43.39 18.03
N GLU A 82 0.69 42.86 18.30
CA GLU A 82 1.71 43.55 19.07
C GLU A 82 2.16 44.82 18.37
N GLY A 83 2.37 44.77 17.03
CA GLY A 83 2.65 45.96 16.22
C GLY A 83 1.52 47.01 16.30
N PHE A 84 0.27 46.59 16.22
CA PHE A 84 -0.87 47.50 16.37
C PHE A 84 -0.92 48.13 17.77
N ILE A 85 -0.74 47.35 18.83
CA ILE A 85 -0.71 47.87 20.21
C ILE A 85 0.39 48.87 20.41
N LEU A 86 1.60 48.61 19.80
CA LEU A 86 2.72 49.53 19.83
C LEU A 86 2.38 50.84 19.10
N ALA A 87 1.80 50.73 17.89
CA ALA A 87 1.35 51.88 17.10
C ALA A 87 0.29 52.70 17.82
N PHE A 88 -0.68 52.06 18.50
CA PHE A 88 -1.67 52.81 19.32
C PHE A 88 -1.07 53.55 20.47
N ARG A 89 -0.05 53.00 21.11
CA ARG A 89 0.67 53.68 22.20
C ARG A 89 1.42 54.90 21.74
N ASN A 90 1.90 54.87 20.48
CA ASN A 90 2.72 55.93 19.88
C ASN A 90 2.07 56.54 18.62
N LEU A 91 0.76 56.74 18.64
CA LEU A 91 -0.03 57.07 17.47
C LEU A 91 0.43 58.36 16.75
N ASP A 92 0.73 59.41 17.51
CA ASP A 92 1.20 60.68 16.94
C ASP A 92 2.50 60.47 16.16
N ARG A 93 3.42 59.67 16.68
CA ARG A 93 4.70 59.38 16.02
C ARG A 93 4.49 58.53 14.74
N VAL A 94 3.61 57.54 14.77
CA VAL A 94 3.26 56.75 13.56
C VAL A 94 2.68 57.66 12.48
N ILE A 95 1.82 58.63 12.85
CA ILE A 95 1.25 59.59 11.90
C ILE A 95 2.34 60.51 11.33
N ASP A 96 3.25 61.00 12.15
CA ASP A 96 4.33 61.84 11.72
C ASP A 96 5.26 61.11 10.72
N ILE A 97 5.62 59.86 11.01
CA ILE A 97 6.41 59.03 10.09
C ILE A 97 5.68 58.83 8.76
N ILE A 98 4.41 58.41 8.78
CA ILE A 98 3.60 58.21 7.56
C ILE A 98 3.49 59.47 6.72
N ARG A 99 3.45 60.65 7.38
CA ARG A 99 3.20 61.95 6.72
C ARG A 99 4.44 62.61 6.18
N TYR A 100 5.60 62.42 6.84
CA TYR A 100 6.78 63.24 6.59
C TYR A 100 8.00 62.42 6.15
N ASP A 101 8.01 61.08 6.29
CA ASP A 101 9.13 60.25 5.87
C ASP A 101 8.95 59.80 4.41
N GLU A 102 10.06 59.80 3.64
CA GLU A 102 10.08 59.33 2.25
C GLU A 102 9.83 57.82 2.12
N ASP A 103 10.30 57.02 3.11
CA ASP A 103 10.09 55.57 3.19
C ASP A 103 9.47 55.18 4.55
N PRO A 104 8.17 55.41 4.72
CA PRO A 104 7.51 55.17 5.99
C PRO A 104 7.66 53.72 6.50
N LYS A 105 7.77 52.72 5.61
CA LYS A 105 7.93 51.30 6.01
C LYS A 105 9.25 51.10 6.74
N THR A 106 10.35 51.51 6.10
CA THR A 106 11.69 51.40 6.68
C THR A 106 11.81 52.27 7.94
N ALA A 107 11.23 53.45 7.92
CA ALA A 107 11.21 54.34 9.08
C ALA A 107 10.50 53.73 10.30
N LEU A 108 9.34 53.10 10.11
CA LEU A 108 8.62 52.37 11.16
C LEU A 108 9.44 51.21 11.75
N MET A 109 10.17 50.47 10.90
CA MET A 109 10.98 49.34 11.33
C MET A 109 12.21 49.78 12.15
N PHE A 110 12.82 50.89 11.84
CA PHE A 110 14.04 51.39 12.48
C PHE A 110 13.79 52.45 13.54
N GLU A 111 12.54 52.74 13.88
CA GLU A 111 12.21 53.67 14.97
C GLU A 111 12.45 53.02 16.33
N ASP A 112 12.90 53.86 17.30
CA ASP A 112 13.04 53.45 18.72
C ASP A 112 11.70 53.69 19.47
N TRP A 113 10.86 52.67 19.52
CA TRP A 113 9.58 52.76 20.14
C TRP A 113 9.59 52.75 21.68
N SER A 114 10.78 52.60 22.28
CA SER A 114 10.95 52.64 23.74
C SER A 114 10.96 54.06 24.31
N ARG A 115 11.01 55.10 23.44
CA ARG A 115 11.11 56.49 23.86
C ARG A 115 9.86 57.27 23.53
N ASP A 116 9.63 58.36 24.32
CA ASP A 116 8.62 59.35 23.97
C ASP A 116 9.13 60.24 22.83
N HIS A 117 8.33 60.39 21.80
CA HIS A 117 8.61 61.23 20.65
C HIS A 117 7.75 62.48 20.67
N PRO A 118 8.36 63.68 20.59
CA PRO A 118 7.59 64.90 20.46
C PRO A 118 6.88 64.91 19.10
N ARG A 119 5.63 65.39 19.10
CA ARG A 119 4.81 65.48 17.88
C ARG A 119 5.42 66.54 16.96
N ALA A 120 5.60 66.23 15.68
CA ALA A 120 5.98 67.16 14.65
C ALA A 120 4.78 68.02 14.23
N MET A 121 4.92 69.36 14.31
CA MET A 121 3.87 70.30 13.91
C MET A 121 3.94 70.66 12.43
N SER A 122 5.13 70.50 11.83
CA SER A 122 5.42 70.70 10.41
C SER A 122 6.49 69.74 9.91
N GLU A 123 6.67 69.64 8.59
CA GLU A 123 7.73 68.84 7.96
C GLU A 123 9.12 69.24 8.47
N GLY A 124 9.35 70.51 8.76
CA GLY A 124 10.62 70.99 9.30
C GLY A 124 10.89 70.60 10.75
N ASP A 125 9.87 70.16 11.50
CA ASP A 125 10.00 69.69 12.90
C ASP A 125 10.18 68.18 12.96
N TYR A 126 9.99 67.48 11.82
CA TYR A 126 10.12 66.03 11.76
C TYR A 126 11.62 65.62 11.84
N ILE A 127 11.87 64.84 12.86
CA ILE A 127 13.19 64.22 13.03
C ILE A 127 12.99 62.74 12.62
N GLY A 128 13.69 62.32 11.55
CA GLY A 128 13.69 60.92 11.09
C GLY A 128 14.12 59.93 12.18
N PRO A 129 13.92 58.61 11.97
CA PRO A 129 14.23 57.63 12.99
C PRO A 129 15.69 57.68 13.41
N LEU A 130 15.91 57.73 14.71
CA LEU A 130 17.28 57.83 15.28
C LEU A 130 18.10 56.57 15.06
N SER A 131 17.47 55.44 14.81
CA SER A 131 18.09 54.12 14.68
C SER A 131 18.70 53.80 13.31
N TYR A 132 18.52 54.64 12.29
CA TYR A 132 19.30 54.49 11.04
C TYR A 132 20.83 54.44 11.26
N ARG A 133 21.26 54.72 12.50
CA ARG A 133 22.69 54.88 12.79
C ARG A 133 23.32 53.81 13.66
N LYS A 134 22.57 53.03 14.48
CA LYS A 134 23.11 51.88 15.27
C LYS A 134 21.99 51.14 15.95
N ALA A 135 21.93 49.81 15.79
CA ALA A 135 21.17 48.91 16.68
C ALA A 135 21.71 49.05 18.10
N VAL A 136 20.89 49.53 19.02
CA VAL A 136 21.22 49.65 20.45
C VAL A 136 20.49 48.49 21.14
N ALA A 137 21.23 47.72 21.95
CA ALA A 137 20.63 46.64 22.72
C ALA A 137 19.51 47.17 23.63
N GLY A 138 18.29 46.65 23.46
CA GLY A 138 17.10 47.00 24.24
C GLY A 138 16.09 47.90 23.54
N GLN A 139 16.25 48.18 22.24
CA GLN A 139 15.25 48.88 21.44
C GLN A 139 14.05 47.98 21.16
N GLU A 140 12.83 48.53 21.27
CA GLU A 140 11.64 47.90 20.70
C GLU A 140 11.57 48.27 19.21
N GLU A 141 11.81 47.29 18.35
CA GLU A 141 11.78 47.45 16.88
C GLU A 141 10.52 46.76 16.34
N LEU A 142 9.98 47.26 15.22
CA LEU A 142 8.88 46.62 14.50
C LEU A 142 9.44 45.70 13.43
N SER A 143 8.85 44.52 13.28
CA SER A 143 9.11 43.63 12.16
C SER A 143 8.54 44.20 10.84
N GLU A 144 9.04 43.71 9.72
CA GLU A 144 8.51 44.07 8.40
C GLU A 144 7.00 43.80 8.29
N VAL A 145 6.56 42.67 8.83
CA VAL A 145 5.13 42.26 8.87
C VAL A 145 4.31 43.26 9.69
N GLN A 146 4.82 43.70 10.83
CA GLN A 146 4.18 44.69 11.69
C GLN A 146 4.10 46.05 11.03
N ALA A 147 5.17 46.52 10.45
CA ALA A 147 5.24 47.82 9.75
C ALA A 147 4.24 47.83 8.57
N GLU A 148 4.20 46.81 7.76
CA GLU A 148 3.27 46.69 6.65
C GLU A 148 1.81 46.60 7.11
N ALA A 149 1.54 45.87 8.20
CA ALA A 149 0.20 45.82 8.79
C ALA A 149 -0.28 47.19 9.30
N ILE A 150 0.63 47.98 9.92
CA ILE A 150 0.34 49.35 10.40
C ILE A 150 0.02 50.27 9.21
N LEU A 151 0.81 50.22 8.12
CA LEU A 151 0.56 51.05 6.94
C LEU A 151 -0.76 50.71 6.23
N ASN A 152 -1.17 49.45 6.29
CA ASN A 152 -2.46 48.99 5.73
C ASN A 152 -3.64 49.17 6.66
N MET A 153 -3.44 49.75 7.87
CA MET A 153 -4.50 49.91 8.84
C MET A 153 -5.54 50.92 8.36
N ARG A 154 -6.80 50.61 8.56
CA ARG A 154 -7.88 51.55 8.24
C ARG A 154 -8.00 52.63 9.31
N LEU A 155 -8.18 53.90 8.92
CA LEU A 155 -8.28 55.03 9.84
C LEU A 155 -9.38 54.83 10.91
N ARG A 156 -10.50 54.15 10.60
CA ARG A 156 -11.56 53.82 11.57
C ARG A 156 -11.09 52.93 12.72
N SER A 157 -10.05 52.11 12.49
CA SER A 157 -9.48 51.18 13.49
C SER A 157 -8.70 51.92 14.58
N LEU A 158 -8.39 53.19 14.39
CA LEU A 158 -7.73 54.05 15.39
C LEU A 158 -8.58 54.49 16.54
N ARG A 159 -9.81 53.94 16.69
CA ARG A 159 -10.70 54.24 17.80
C ARG A 159 -10.25 53.56 19.09
N ARG A 160 -10.38 54.25 20.23
CA ARG A 160 -10.03 53.70 21.55
C ARG A 160 -10.78 52.42 21.92
N LEU A 161 -11.98 52.21 21.40
CA LEU A 161 -12.74 50.94 21.61
C LEU A 161 -12.10 49.77 20.90
N GLU A 162 -11.56 49.99 19.72
CA GLU A 162 -10.89 48.95 18.94
C GLU A 162 -9.54 48.53 19.59
N GLU A 163 -8.83 49.45 20.25
CA GLU A 163 -7.62 49.09 21.03
C GLU A 163 -7.95 48.09 22.14
N MET A 164 -9.07 48.29 22.85
CA MET A 164 -9.50 47.34 23.89
C MET A 164 -9.85 45.97 23.30
N GLU A 165 -10.42 45.92 22.11
CA GLU A 165 -10.75 44.68 21.41
C GLU A 165 -9.48 43.96 20.95
N LEU A 166 -8.50 44.66 20.39
CA LEU A 166 -7.21 44.12 20.02
C LEU A 166 -6.46 43.52 21.21
N ARG A 167 -6.48 44.19 22.37
CA ARG A 167 -5.86 43.67 23.60
C ARG A 167 -6.58 42.40 24.08
N ARG A 168 -7.89 42.34 24.02
CA ARG A 168 -8.68 41.15 24.36
C ARG A 168 -8.37 40.00 23.38
N GLU A 169 -8.31 40.29 22.09
CA GLU A 169 -7.95 39.33 21.07
C GLU A 169 -6.54 38.76 21.34
N ARG A 170 -5.55 39.63 21.60
CA ARG A 170 -4.19 39.24 21.97
C ARG A 170 -4.16 38.30 23.16
N ASP A 171 -4.81 38.68 24.25
CA ASP A 171 -4.85 37.90 25.50
C ASP A 171 -5.51 36.54 25.29
N ALA A 172 -6.60 36.47 24.52
CA ALA A 172 -7.25 35.23 24.16
C ALA A 172 -6.36 34.33 23.30
N LEU A 173 -5.66 34.90 22.30
CA LEU A 173 -4.73 34.14 21.43
C LEU A 173 -3.49 33.68 22.20
N GLN A 174 -2.98 34.49 23.16
CA GLN A 174 -1.85 34.05 24.00
C GLN A 174 -2.25 32.86 24.89
N GLN A 175 -3.49 32.86 25.40
CA GLN A 175 -4.01 31.72 26.17
C GLN A 175 -4.22 30.50 25.30
N GLU A 176 -4.76 30.65 24.08
CA GLU A 176 -4.89 29.56 23.09
C GLU A 176 -3.52 29.03 22.71
N ARG A 177 -2.53 29.90 22.47
CA ARG A 177 -1.15 29.57 22.16
C ARG A 177 -0.56 28.68 23.26
N ALA A 178 -0.61 29.09 24.51
CA ALA A 178 -0.10 28.33 25.64
C ALA A 178 -0.75 26.94 25.73
N THR A 179 -2.07 26.87 25.52
CA THR A 179 -2.80 25.60 25.52
C THR A 179 -2.37 24.67 24.38
N LEU A 180 -2.03 25.22 23.21
CA LEU A 180 -1.53 24.44 22.06
C LEU A 180 -0.07 24.01 22.27
N ASP A 181 0.76 24.86 22.85
CA ASP A 181 2.15 24.52 23.21
C ASP A 181 2.16 23.35 24.21
N ASP A 182 1.34 23.42 25.26
CA ASP A 182 1.19 22.32 26.23
C ASP A 182 0.70 21.02 25.55
N LEU A 183 -0.28 21.12 24.64
CA LEU A 183 -0.81 19.99 23.89
C LEU A 183 0.25 19.35 23.00
N ILE A 184 1.09 20.14 22.33
CA ILE A 184 2.15 19.64 21.46
C ILE A 184 3.26 18.97 22.29
N ALA A 185 3.58 19.52 23.46
CA ALA A 185 4.65 19.03 24.33
C ALA A 185 4.29 17.76 25.12
N ASP A 186 2.99 17.56 25.46
CA ASP A 186 2.53 16.47 26.33
C ASP A 186 1.69 15.42 25.57
N GLU A 187 2.27 14.23 25.42
CA GLU A 187 1.59 13.09 24.78
C GLU A 187 0.32 12.66 25.54
N GLY A 188 0.29 12.80 26.85
CA GLY A 188 -0.88 12.50 27.68
C GLY A 188 -2.07 13.41 27.33
N LEU A 189 -1.81 14.71 27.13
CA LEU A 189 -2.84 15.69 26.71
C LEU A 189 -3.33 15.39 25.29
N GLN A 190 -2.43 14.96 24.39
CA GLN A 190 -2.80 14.54 23.03
C GLN A 190 -3.80 13.38 23.06
N TRP A 191 -3.49 12.32 23.81
CA TRP A 191 -4.39 11.18 23.95
C TRP A 191 -5.70 11.50 24.67
N ALA A 192 -5.66 12.39 25.66
CA ALA A 192 -6.86 12.89 26.31
C ALA A 192 -7.76 13.62 25.30
N LYS A 193 -7.18 14.48 24.45
CA LYS A 193 -7.90 15.21 23.40
C LYS A 193 -8.50 14.30 22.34
N ILE A 194 -7.74 13.30 21.87
CA ILE A 194 -8.22 12.28 20.92
C ILE A 194 -9.38 11.50 21.57
N SER A 195 -9.25 11.10 22.83
CA SER A 195 -10.31 10.40 23.56
C SER A 195 -11.59 11.24 23.67
N GLU A 196 -11.48 12.54 23.95
CA GLU A 196 -12.61 13.48 23.97
C GLU A 196 -13.33 13.51 22.61
N GLN A 197 -12.57 13.65 21.52
CA GLN A 197 -13.11 13.67 20.14
C GLN A 197 -13.82 12.37 19.78
N LEU A 198 -13.24 11.22 20.17
CA LEU A 198 -13.85 9.91 19.93
C LEU A 198 -15.15 9.73 20.75
N ARG A 199 -15.18 10.21 21.99
CA ARG A 199 -16.41 10.22 22.81
C ARG A 199 -17.50 11.09 22.19
N ALA A 200 -17.14 12.27 21.67
CA ALA A 200 -18.07 13.14 20.95
C ALA A 200 -18.65 12.47 19.71
N THR A 201 -17.78 11.82 18.91
CA THR A 201 -18.20 11.03 17.74
C THR A 201 -19.14 9.89 18.14
N ARG A 202 -18.80 9.17 19.22
CA ARG A 202 -19.65 8.10 19.76
C ARG A 202 -21.02 8.62 20.19
N LYS A 203 -21.07 9.82 20.81
CA LYS A 203 -22.34 10.45 21.20
C LYS A 203 -23.17 10.85 19.98
N ALA A 204 -22.52 11.40 18.94
CA ALA A 204 -23.20 11.85 17.72
C ALA A 204 -23.73 10.70 16.85
N PHE A 205 -23.02 9.55 16.77
CA PHE A 205 -23.30 8.46 15.84
C PHE A 205 -23.48 7.10 16.53
N GLY A 206 -23.57 7.04 17.85
CA GLY A 206 -23.75 5.80 18.61
C GLY A 206 -25.16 5.23 18.56
N LYS A 207 -25.44 4.34 19.49
CA LYS A 207 -26.70 3.57 19.54
C LYS A 207 -27.96 4.43 19.54
N ASP A 208 -27.89 5.62 20.12
CA ASP A 208 -29.02 6.55 20.30
C ASP A 208 -29.29 7.39 19.05
N TYR A 209 -28.41 7.32 18.06
CA TYR A 209 -28.59 7.98 16.77
C TYR A 209 -29.58 7.20 15.90
N ALA A 210 -30.43 7.88 15.16
CA ALA A 210 -31.38 7.26 14.22
C ALA A 210 -30.61 6.52 13.11
N GLY A 211 -30.48 5.20 13.20
CA GLY A 211 -29.67 4.36 12.35
C GLY A 211 -28.36 3.87 12.98
N GLY A 212 -27.98 4.33 14.17
CA GLY A 212 -26.81 3.87 14.91
C GLY A 212 -26.99 2.52 15.61
N ALA A 213 -28.24 2.07 15.78
CA ALA A 213 -28.52 0.75 16.34
C ALA A 213 -28.07 -0.37 15.41
N ARG A 214 -27.38 -1.37 15.96
CA ARG A 214 -26.94 -2.54 15.21
C ARG A 214 -28.13 -3.33 14.70
N ARG A 215 -28.25 -3.50 13.39
CA ARG A 215 -29.33 -4.28 12.73
C ARG A 215 -28.92 -5.71 12.39
N THR A 216 -27.64 -6.04 12.49
CA THR A 216 -27.11 -7.38 12.22
C THR A 216 -27.15 -8.26 13.46
N ALA A 217 -27.48 -9.51 13.30
CA ALA A 217 -27.40 -10.54 14.33
C ALA A 217 -26.43 -11.65 13.89
N PHE A 218 -25.88 -12.38 14.86
CA PHE A 218 -25.13 -13.59 14.56
C PHE A 218 -26.12 -14.76 14.36
N ALA A 219 -25.92 -15.51 13.29
CA ALA A 219 -26.63 -16.75 13.04
C ALA A 219 -25.61 -17.87 12.80
N ILE A 220 -26.03 -19.11 13.07
CA ILE A 220 -25.24 -20.29 12.70
C ILE A 220 -25.46 -20.51 11.21
N ALA A 221 -24.37 -20.63 10.43
CA ALA A 221 -24.47 -21.00 9.02
C ALA A 221 -25.08 -22.40 8.91
N GLY A 222 -26.17 -22.55 8.11
CA GLY A 222 -26.73 -23.86 7.81
C GLY A 222 -25.72 -24.73 7.06
N GLU A 223 -25.83 -26.05 7.23
CA GLU A 223 -25.05 -26.99 6.42
C GLU A 223 -25.40 -26.79 4.93
N VAL A 224 -24.38 -26.47 4.14
CA VAL A 224 -24.56 -26.18 2.72
C VAL A 224 -24.36 -27.47 1.95
N GLU A 225 -25.44 -28.06 1.42
CA GLU A 225 -25.33 -29.09 0.39
C GLU A 225 -24.68 -28.46 -0.87
N GLU A 226 -23.52 -28.97 -1.25
CA GLU A 226 -22.77 -28.50 -2.41
C GLU A 226 -23.45 -28.92 -3.72
N VAL A 227 -24.15 -27.98 -4.36
CA VAL A 227 -24.45 -28.12 -5.79
C VAL A 227 -23.27 -27.48 -6.54
N PRO A 228 -22.62 -28.16 -7.49
CA PRO A 228 -21.47 -27.61 -8.18
C PRO A 228 -21.87 -26.34 -8.96
N LEU A 229 -21.40 -25.19 -8.50
CA LEU A 229 -21.62 -23.87 -9.13
C LEU A 229 -20.99 -23.80 -10.53
N GLU A 230 -20.06 -24.68 -10.83
CA GLU A 230 -19.32 -24.74 -12.10
C GLU A 230 -20.21 -24.98 -13.33
N ALA A 231 -21.41 -25.53 -13.15
CA ALA A 231 -22.38 -25.78 -14.23
C ALA A 231 -23.13 -24.50 -14.69
N MET A 232 -23.01 -23.37 -14.00
CA MET A 232 -23.77 -22.15 -14.26
C MET A 232 -22.91 -20.97 -14.74
N ILE A 233 -21.58 -21.09 -14.79
CA ILE A 233 -20.69 -20.02 -15.24
C ILE A 233 -20.69 -20.00 -16.78
N GLU A 234 -21.08 -18.87 -17.36
CA GLU A 234 -21.01 -18.65 -18.81
C GLU A 234 -19.54 -18.59 -19.23
N ARG A 235 -19.14 -19.41 -20.20
CA ARG A 235 -17.75 -19.52 -20.63
C ARG A 235 -17.37 -18.36 -21.53
N GLU A 236 -16.65 -17.39 -20.99
CA GLU A 236 -16.16 -16.22 -21.71
C GLU A 236 -14.63 -16.12 -21.69
N PRO A 237 -13.99 -15.64 -22.77
CA PRO A 237 -12.55 -15.42 -22.80
C PRO A 237 -12.19 -14.22 -21.91
N VAL A 238 -11.13 -14.37 -21.12
CA VAL A 238 -10.58 -13.30 -20.28
C VAL A 238 -9.07 -13.26 -20.36
N THR A 239 -8.48 -12.11 -20.10
CA THR A 239 -7.04 -11.94 -19.93
C THR A 239 -6.76 -11.63 -18.47
N VAL A 240 -6.06 -12.53 -17.80
CA VAL A 240 -5.66 -12.39 -16.40
C VAL A 240 -4.38 -11.59 -16.32
N VAL A 241 -4.37 -10.58 -15.45
CA VAL A 241 -3.22 -9.70 -15.21
C VAL A 241 -2.93 -9.68 -13.72
N CYS A 242 -1.71 -10.02 -13.34
CA CYS A 242 -1.24 -9.92 -11.96
C CYS A 242 0.06 -9.13 -11.92
N SER A 243 0.11 -8.12 -11.04
CA SER A 243 1.28 -7.29 -10.83
C SER A 243 2.29 -7.94 -9.88
N LYS A 244 3.48 -7.37 -9.79
CA LYS A 244 4.54 -7.81 -8.87
C LYS A 244 4.13 -7.67 -7.40
N MET A 245 3.37 -6.63 -7.06
CA MET A 245 2.83 -6.42 -5.71
C MET A 245 1.56 -7.25 -5.43
N GLY A 246 1.09 -8.04 -6.40
CA GLY A 246 -0.04 -8.95 -6.23
C GLY A 246 -1.42 -8.31 -6.46
N TRP A 247 -1.50 -7.23 -7.25
CA TRP A 247 -2.78 -6.70 -7.73
C TRP A 247 -3.25 -7.52 -8.94
N ILE A 248 -4.47 -8.07 -8.87
CA ILE A 248 -5.02 -8.98 -9.86
C ILE A 248 -6.33 -8.44 -10.46
N ARG A 249 -6.52 -8.68 -11.76
CA ARG A 249 -7.75 -8.37 -12.49
C ARG A 249 -7.93 -9.28 -13.70
N ALA A 250 -9.17 -9.45 -14.14
CA ALA A 250 -9.53 -10.10 -15.39
C ALA A 250 -10.08 -9.08 -16.39
N MET A 251 -9.47 -8.97 -17.54
CA MET A 251 -9.94 -8.13 -18.64
C MET A 251 -10.78 -8.99 -19.58
N SER A 252 -11.92 -8.47 -20.04
CA SER A 252 -12.78 -9.18 -21.01
C SER A 252 -12.06 -9.41 -22.32
N GLY A 253 -12.16 -10.61 -22.86
CA GLY A 253 -11.55 -11.04 -24.12
C GLY A 253 -10.06 -11.38 -23.97
N HIS A 254 -9.51 -11.97 -25.03
CA HIS A 254 -8.07 -12.24 -25.18
C HIS A 254 -7.38 -10.98 -25.71
N VAL A 255 -6.83 -10.16 -24.82
CA VAL A 255 -6.06 -8.98 -25.16
C VAL A 255 -4.64 -9.41 -25.56
N ALA A 256 -4.03 -8.74 -26.55
CA ALA A 256 -2.65 -9.00 -26.97
C ALA A 256 -1.69 -8.86 -25.77
N LEU A 257 -0.89 -9.89 -25.52
CA LEU A 257 -0.02 -9.99 -24.31
C LEU A 257 1.16 -8.99 -24.34
N ASP A 258 1.50 -8.45 -25.50
CA ASP A 258 2.53 -7.43 -25.72
C ASP A 258 2.03 -6.00 -25.53
N LYS A 259 0.72 -5.85 -25.32
CA LYS A 259 0.12 -4.52 -25.11
C LYS A 259 0.57 -3.93 -23.78
N PRO A 260 1.04 -2.67 -23.75
CA PRO A 260 1.40 -2.01 -22.50
C PRO A 260 0.18 -1.88 -21.58
N LEU A 261 0.25 -2.46 -20.40
CA LEU A 261 -0.79 -2.41 -19.39
C LEU A 261 -0.44 -1.36 -18.33
N LYS A 262 -1.48 -0.73 -17.77
CA LYS A 262 -1.30 0.20 -16.67
C LYS A 262 -1.28 -0.54 -15.33
N TYR A 263 -0.33 -0.18 -14.48
CA TYR A 263 -0.19 -0.65 -13.10
C TYR A 263 -0.24 0.53 -12.14
N LYS A 264 -0.32 0.27 -10.84
CA LYS A 264 -0.23 1.32 -9.82
C LYS A 264 1.17 1.95 -9.83
N ASP A 265 1.26 3.18 -9.34
CA ASP A 265 2.52 3.89 -9.23
C ASP A 265 3.50 3.07 -8.36
N GLY A 266 4.69 2.82 -8.89
CA GLY A 266 5.70 2.00 -8.24
C GLY A 266 5.51 0.48 -8.37
N ASP A 267 4.49 -0.01 -9.11
CA ASP A 267 4.25 -1.42 -9.38
C ASP A 267 4.48 -1.75 -10.85
N GLU A 268 4.75 -3.02 -11.15
CA GLU A 268 5.00 -3.52 -12.50
C GLU A 268 4.28 -4.84 -12.77
N GLY A 269 4.07 -5.18 -14.06
CA GLY A 269 3.48 -6.44 -14.46
C GLY A 269 4.39 -7.63 -14.15
N ARG A 270 3.77 -8.75 -13.73
CA ARG A 270 4.52 -9.99 -13.50
C ARG A 270 3.95 -11.16 -14.27
N PHE A 271 2.64 -11.37 -14.20
CA PHE A 271 1.96 -12.45 -14.90
C PHE A 271 0.82 -11.90 -15.76
N VAL A 272 0.83 -12.26 -17.04
CA VAL A 272 -0.24 -11.93 -17.99
C VAL A 272 -0.46 -13.15 -18.88
N PHE A 273 -1.69 -13.68 -18.87
CA PHE A 273 -2.05 -14.83 -19.69
C PHE A 273 -3.55 -14.84 -20.03
N HIS A 274 -3.89 -15.58 -21.09
CA HIS A 274 -5.28 -15.78 -21.50
C HIS A 274 -5.90 -16.93 -20.73
N ALA A 275 -7.18 -16.79 -20.33
CA ALA A 275 -7.97 -17.80 -19.64
C ALA A 275 -9.43 -17.73 -20.08
N GLN A 276 -10.25 -18.64 -19.56
CA GLN A 276 -11.71 -18.62 -19.62
C GLN A 276 -12.27 -18.34 -18.22
N THR A 277 -13.47 -17.76 -18.12
CA THR A 277 -14.16 -17.55 -16.84
C THR A 277 -14.29 -18.83 -16.00
N THR A 278 -14.44 -19.97 -16.66
CA THR A 278 -14.56 -21.29 -16.04
C THR A 278 -13.24 -21.91 -15.55
N ASP A 279 -12.09 -21.30 -15.91
CA ASP A 279 -10.80 -21.89 -15.59
C ASP A 279 -10.44 -21.73 -14.11
N LYS A 280 -9.81 -22.78 -13.57
CA LYS A 280 -9.17 -22.72 -12.25
C LYS A 280 -7.76 -22.14 -12.40
N LEU A 281 -7.47 -21.14 -11.61
CA LEU A 281 -6.18 -20.48 -11.58
C LEU A 281 -5.42 -20.90 -10.34
N ILE A 282 -4.16 -21.22 -10.51
CA ILE A 282 -3.29 -21.70 -9.44
C ILE A 282 -2.20 -20.68 -9.14
N VAL A 283 -2.09 -20.28 -7.90
CA VAL A 283 -1.02 -19.44 -7.37
C VAL A 283 -0.10 -20.27 -6.52
N PHE A 284 1.20 -20.23 -6.77
CA PHE A 284 2.22 -20.87 -5.95
C PHE A 284 2.95 -19.82 -5.10
N GLY A 285 2.91 -19.98 -3.79
CA GLY A 285 3.55 -19.09 -2.84
C GLY A 285 4.94 -19.56 -2.42
N SER A 286 5.80 -18.59 -2.02
CA SER A 286 7.15 -18.90 -1.50
C SER A 286 7.15 -19.72 -0.20
N ASN A 287 5.99 -19.88 0.45
CA ASN A 287 5.76 -20.79 1.58
C ASN A 287 5.52 -22.25 1.15
N GLY A 288 5.60 -22.56 -0.14
CA GLY A 288 5.40 -23.90 -0.70
C GLY A 288 3.94 -24.35 -0.75
N ARG A 289 2.99 -23.41 -0.63
CA ARG A 289 1.55 -23.67 -0.77
C ARG A 289 1.04 -23.28 -2.15
N PHE A 290 0.09 -24.06 -2.64
CA PHE A 290 -0.72 -23.71 -3.80
C PHE A 290 -2.08 -23.21 -3.34
N TYR A 291 -2.55 -22.15 -3.98
CA TYR A 291 -3.86 -21.53 -3.76
C TYR A 291 -4.65 -21.60 -5.06
N THR A 292 -5.95 -21.86 -4.95
CA THR A 292 -6.83 -22.02 -6.11
C THR A 292 -7.86 -20.90 -6.15
N LEU A 293 -8.04 -20.30 -7.32
CA LEU A 293 -9.02 -19.28 -7.65
C LEU A 293 -9.83 -19.74 -8.87
N VAL A 294 -11.05 -19.25 -9.02
CA VAL A 294 -11.82 -19.39 -10.26
C VAL A 294 -11.72 -18.05 -10.99
N ALA A 295 -11.50 -18.09 -12.31
CA ALA A 295 -11.28 -16.87 -13.10
C ALA A 295 -12.50 -15.93 -13.10
N ASP A 296 -13.72 -16.46 -12.99
CA ASP A 296 -14.95 -15.69 -12.87
C ASP A 296 -15.02 -14.81 -11.60
N ASN A 297 -14.36 -15.23 -10.53
CA ASN A 297 -14.31 -14.50 -9.27
C ASN A 297 -13.30 -13.36 -9.24
N LEU A 298 -12.56 -13.13 -10.34
CA LEU A 298 -11.59 -12.06 -10.41
C LEU A 298 -12.27 -10.70 -10.64
N PRO A 299 -11.73 -9.61 -10.08
CA PRO A 299 -12.24 -8.27 -10.32
C PRO A 299 -12.11 -7.92 -11.81
N GLY A 300 -13.12 -7.25 -12.36
CA GLY A 300 -13.16 -6.83 -13.76
C GLY A 300 -12.01 -5.88 -14.13
N GLY A 301 -11.67 -5.83 -15.41
CA GLY A 301 -10.53 -5.07 -15.96
C GLY A 301 -10.66 -3.54 -15.90
N ARG A 302 -11.75 -2.98 -15.35
CA ARG A 302 -11.90 -1.55 -15.13
C ARG A 302 -11.15 -1.14 -13.86
N GLY A 303 -10.02 -0.45 -13.99
CA GLY A 303 -9.19 -0.03 -12.87
C GLY A 303 -7.90 -0.84 -12.72
N MET A 304 -7.31 -0.80 -11.53
CA MET A 304 -6.00 -1.43 -11.23
C MET A 304 -6.14 -2.84 -10.64
N GLY A 305 -7.36 -3.35 -10.49
CA GLY A 305 -7.65 -4.64 -9.87
C GLY A 305 -7.73 -4.57 -8.35
N GLU A 306 -7.72 -5.76 -7.73
CA GLU A 306 -7.76 -5.94 -6.27
C GLU A 306 -6.57 -6.78 -5.80
N PRO A 307 -6.15 -6.65 -4.55
CA PRO A 307 -5.09 -7.48 -4.01
C PRO A 307 -5.47 -8.97 -3.97
N LEU A 308 -4.62 -9.83 -4.49
CA LEU A 308 -4.79 -11.28 -4.45
C LEU A 308 -5.03 -11.81 -3.02
N ARG A 309 -4.43 -11.14 -2.03
CA ARG A 309 -4.58 -11.47 -0.59
C ARG A 309 -6.01 -11.30 -0.05
N LEU A 310 -6.89 -10.60 -0.76
CA LEU A 310 -8.33 -10.56 -0.44
C LEU A 310 -9.06 -11.84 -0.86
N MET A 311 -8.53 -12.55 -1.84
CA MET A 311 -9.16 -13.73 -2.45
C MET A 311 -8.66 -15.03 -1.83
N VAL A 312 -7.37 -15.07 -1.44
CA VAL A 312 -6.72 -16.21 -0.80
C VAL A 312 -5.97 -15.77 0.46
N ASP A 313 -5.83 -16.68 1.43
CA ASP A 313 -5.14 -16.38 2.70
C ASP A 313 -3.62 -16.46 2.53
N LEU A 314 -3.08 -15.60 1.65
CA LEU A 314 -1.65 -15.50 1.39
C LEU A 314 -1.00 -14.58 2.45
N PRO A 315 -0.11 -15.09 3.32
CA PRO A 315 0.58 -14.29 4.33
C PRO A 315 1.37 -13.11 3.73
N ASN A 316 1.59 -12.07 4.53
CA ASN A 316 2.23 -10.83 4.06
C ASN A 316 3.70 -11.01 3.65
N ASP A 317 4.39 -11.94 4.26
CA ASP A 317 5.80 -12.31 4.03
C ASP A 317 5.98 -13.31 2.89
N VAL A 318 4.88 -13.80 2.28
CA VAL A 318 4.90 -14.76 1.18
C VAL A 318 4.82 -14.05 -0.16
N GLU A 319 5.80 -14.35 -1.02
CA GLU A 319 5.85 -13.89 -2.40
C GLU A 319 5.11 -14.86 -3.33
N ILE A 320 4.52 -14.35 -4.42
CA ILE A 320 3.96 -15.18 -5.48
C ILE A 320 5.13 -15.69 -6.32
N VAL A 321 5.36 -16.99 -6.33
CA VAL A 321 6.43 -17.63 -7.12
C VAL A 321 5.97 -17.86 -8.54
N ASP A 322 4.78 -18.45 -8.70
CA ASP A 322 4.20 -18.77 -10.01
C ASP A 322 2.69 -18.56 -10.01
N PHE A 323 2.12 -18.30 -11.20
CA PHE A 323 0.70 -18.10 -11.39
C PHE A 323 0.27 -18.56 -12.79
N PHE A 324 -0.61 -19.57 -12.87
CA PHE A 324 -0.95 -20.26 -14.12
C PHE A 324 -2.37 -20.84 -14.09
N ILE A 325 -2.83 -21.29 -15.26
CA ILE A 325 -4.10 -22.01 -15.43
C ILE A 325 -3.89 -23.47 -15.06
N HIS A 326 -4.79 -24.03 -14.28
CA HIS A 326 -4.79 -25.45 -13.94
C HIS A 326 -5.11 -26.33 -15.14
N ASP A 327 -4.25 -27.30 -15.41
CA ASP A 327 -4.46 -28.34 -16.40
C ASP A 327 -4.24 -29.73 -15.73
N PRO A 328 -5.30 -30.54 -15.55
CA PRO A 328 -5.19 -31.83 -14.87
C PRO A 328 -4.28 -32.85 -15.58
N SER A 329 -3.91 -32.61 -16.85
CA SER A 329 -3.01 -33.47 -17.63
C SER A 329 -1.52 -33.16 -17.40
N VAL A 330 -1.21 -32.02 -16.76
CA VAL A 330 0.17 -31.54 -16.57
C VAL A 330 0.73 -31.99 -15.23
N THR A 331 2.00 -32.36 -15.22
CA THR A 331 2.80 -32.52 -14.01
C THR A 331 3.80 -31.36 -13.89
N ARG A 332 4.15 -30.98 -12.68
CA ARG A 332 5.04 -29.85 -12.43
C ARG A 332 6.23 -30.22 -11.58
N LEU A 333 7.39 -29.69 -11.94
CA LEU A 333 8.55 -29.70 -11.07
C LEU A 333 8.42 -28.53 -10.08
N VAL A 334 8.49 -28.84 -8.78
CA VAL A 334 8.57 -27.85 -7.71
C VAL A 334 9.89 -27.96 -6.99
N ALA A 335 10.51 -26.81 -6.68
CA ALA A 335 11.79 -26.81 -6.00
C ALA A 335 11.93 -25.63 -5.02
N SER A 336 12.76 -25.85 -3.99
CA SER A 336 13.09 -24.86 -2.97
C SER A 336 14.43 -24.17 -3.24
N THR A 337 14.66 -23.04 -2.60
CA THR A 337 15.96 -22.31 -2.62
C THR A 337 17.12 -23.18 -2.16
N ALA A 338 16.87 -24.14 -1.25
CA ALA A 338 17.88 -25.10 -0.83
C ALA A 338 18.25 -26.13 -1.91
N GLY A 339 17.49 -26.20 -3.01
CA GLY A 339 17.71 -27.14 -4.11
C GLY A 339 17.14 -28.54 -3.86
N ASP A 340 16.12 -28.65 -3.03
CA ASP A 340 15.33 -29.88 -2.89
C ASP A 340 14.04 -29.71 -3.71
N GLY A 341 13.62 -30.73 -4.43
CA GLY A 341 12.45 -30.67 -5.31
C GLY A 341 11.91 -32.05 -5.69
N PHE A 342 10.77 -32.07 -6.35
CA PHE A 342 10.07 -33.27 -6.82
C PHE A 342 9.06 -32.89 -7.90
N VAL A 343 8.51 -33.92 -8.56
CA VAL A 343 7.43 -33.77 -9.54
C VAL A 343 6.09 -34.00 -8.85
N VAL A 344 5.11 -33.13 -9.15
CA VAL A 344 3.76 -33.22 -8.62
C VAL A 344 2.72 -33.12 -9.74
N PRO A 345 1.70 -33.98 -9.82
CA PRO A 345 0.57 -33.82 -10.74
C PRO A 345 -0.26 -32.60 -10.37
N GLU A 346 -0.72 -31.84 -11.37
CA GLU A 346 -1.57 -30.64 -11.08
C GLU A 346 -2.90 -31.02 -10.42
N THR A 347 -3.38 -32.25 -10.55
CA THR A 347 -4.54 -32.77 -9.81
C THR A 347 -4.33 -32.75 -8.29
N GLU A 348 -3.09 -32.87 -7.83
CA GLU A 348 -2.71 -32.89 -6.42
C GLU A 348 -2.45 -31.53 -5.81
N ILE A 349 -2.35 -30.45 -6.62
CA ILE A 349 -2.05 -29.10 -6.11
C ILE A 349 -3.30 -28.25 -5.87
N VAL A 350 -4.48 -28.67 -6.36
CA VAL A 350 -5.74 -27.94 -6.21
C VAL A 350 -6.12 -27.83 -4.74
N ALA A 351 -6.28 -26.59 -4.26
CA ALA A 351 -6.70 -26.28 -2.91
C ALA A 351 -8.24 -26.14 -2.85
N GLN A 352 -8.87 -26.76 -1.88
CA GLN A 352 -10.31 -26.64 -1.62
C GLN A 352 -10.65 -25.48 -0.69
N THR A 353 -9.66 -24.91 -0.01
CA THR A 353 -9.84 -23.83 0.95
C THR A 353 -8.96 -22.63 0.59
N ARG A 354 -9.36 -21.43 1.05
CA ARG A 354 -8.60 -20.18 0.82
C ARG A 354 -7.21 -20.19 1.46
N SER A 355 -6.99 -21.03 2.50
CA SER A 355 -5.69 -21.17 3.17
C SER A 355 -4.66 -21.93 2.33
N GLY A 356 -5.05 -22.44 1.15
CA GLY A 356 -4.18 -23.16 0.22
C GLY A 356 -3.81 -24.56 0.67
N ARG A 357 -3.23 -25.34 -0.26
CA ARG A 357 -2.74 -26.70 -0.03
C ARG A 357 -1.23 -26.70 0.10
N GLN A 358 -0.69 -27.24 1.20
CA GLN A 358 0.75 -27.41 1.36
C GLN A 358 1.23 -28.57 0.49
N VAL A 359 2.14 -28.29 -0.43
CA VAL A 359 2.74 -29.25 -1.33
C VAL A 359 4.24 -29.37 -1.11
N LEU A 360 4.99 -28.27 -1.27
CA LEU A 360 6.41 -28.24 -0.98
C LEU A 360 6.65 -27.82 0.49
N ASN A 361 7.20 -28.74 1.29
CA ASN A 361 7.52 -28.43 2.69
C ASN A 361 8.83 -27.64 2.76
N VAL A 362 8.71 -26.37 3.13
CA VAL A 362 9.83 -25.46 3.40
C VAL A 362 9.92 -25.18 4.88
N LYS A 363 11.12 -24.98 5.42
CA LYS A 363 11.38 -24.72 6.84
C LYS A 363 12.43 -23.62 6.97
N ASP A 364 12.36 -22.88 8.05
CA ASP A 364 13.30 -21.83 8.40
C ASP A 364 13.45 -20.79 7.26
N ASP A 365 14.66 -20.47 6.86
CA ASP A 365 14.97 -19.51 5.81
C ASP A 365 14.79 -20.06 4.37
N VAL A 366 14.36 -21.32 4.23
CA VAL A 366 14.17 -21.95 2.92
C VAL A 366 12.81 -21.56 2.36
N LYS A 367 12.79 -21.04 1.13
CA LYS A 367 11.59 -20.65 0.40
C LYS A 367 11.36 -21.58 -0.81
N ALA A 368 10.10 -21.71 -1.24
CA ALA A 368 9.82 -22.23 -2.56
C ALA A 368 10.38 -21.25 -3.61
N LEU A 369 11.06 -21.78 -4.60
CA LEU A 369 11.78 -20.99 -5.60
C LEU A 369 11.09 -20.99 -6.96
N LEU A 370 10.61 -22.15 -7.41
CA LEU A 370 10.03 -22.32 -8.72
C LEU A 370 8.96 -23.40 -8.75
N SER A 371 8.08 -23.25 -9.74
CA SER A 371 7.15 -24.27 -10.23
C SER A 371 7.16 -24.17 -11.76
N CYS A 372 7.52 -25.22 -12.46
CA CYS A 372 7.46 -25.25 -13.91
C CYS A 372 6.85 -26.55 -14.43
N PRO A 373 6.09 -26.51 -15.54
CA PRO A 373 5.55 -27.73 -16.13
C PRO A 373 6.70 -28.66 -16.55
N VAL A 374 6.49 -29.96 -16.38
CA VAL A 374 7.43 -30.98 -16.87
C VAL A 374 7.19 -31.17 -18.36
N VAL A 375 8.11 -30.63 -19.15
CA VAL A 375 8.13 -30.76 -20.60
C VAL A 375 9.37 -31.55 -21.00
N GLY A 376 9.18 -32.69 -21.66
CA GLY A 376 10.30 -33.52 -22.07
C GLY A 376 10.83 -34.44 -20.95
N ASP A 377 12.05 -34.93 -21.14
CA ASP A 377 12.65 -36.06 -20.44
C ASP A 377 13.83 -35.68 -19.52
N HIS A 378 14.27 -34.42 -19.55
CA HIS A 378 15.42 -33.93 -18.77
C HIS A 378 15.11 -32.69 -17.94
N VAL A 379 15.83 -32.57 -16.83
CA VAL A 379 15.84 -31.40 -15.94
C VAL A 379 17.22 -30.75 -16.04
N ALA A 380 17.25 -29.44 -16.22
CA ALA A 380 18.45 -28.63 -16.05
C ALA A 380 18.31 -27.76 -14.79
N CYS A 381 19.28 -27.85 -13.90
CA CYS A 381 19.37 -27.03 -12.68
C CYS A 381 20.59 -26.12 -12.78
N VAL A 382 20.47 -24.90 -12.28
CA VAL A 382 21.59 -23.97 -12.10
C VAL A 382 21.63 -23.43 -10.69
N GLY A 383 22.81 -23.52 -10.07
CA GLY A 383 23.02 -22.94 -8.73
C GLY A 383 23.48 -21.49 -8.78
N GLU A 384 23.42 -20.82 -7.63
CA GLU A 384 24.00 -19.48 -7.43
C GLU A 384 25.50 -19.45 -7.77
N ASN A 385 26.18 -20.58 -7.62
CA ASN A 385 27.58 -20.78 -7.98
C ASN A 385 27.81 -20.93 -9.48
N ARG A 386 26.79 -20.68 -10.34
CA ARG A 386 26.80 -20.75 -11.79
C ARG A 386 27.16 -22.16 -12.36
N LYS A 387 26.94 -23.21 -11.59
CA LYS A 387 27.10 -24.57 -12.10
C LYS A 387 25.78 -25.11 -12.60
N VAL A 388 25.77 -25.65 -13.78
CA VAL A 388 24.65 -26.34 -14.42
C VAL A 388 24.80 -27.84 -14.25
N LEU A 389 23.70 -28.51 -13.95
CA LEU A 389 23.58 -29.96 -13.93
C LEU A 389 22.33 -30.36 -14.69
N ILE A 390 22.47 -31.34 -15.58
CA ILE A 390 21.38 -31.92 -16.36
C ILE A 390 21.27 -33.40 -15.99
N PHE A 391 20.04 -33.86 -15.70
CA PHE A 391 19.75 -35.26 -15.37
C PHE A 391 18.34 -35.64 -15.86
N SER A 392 18.02 -36.96 -15.93
CA SER A 392 16.70 -37.41 -16.35
C SER A 392 15.61 -37.05 -15.35
N VAL A 393 14.41 -36.69 -15.85
CA VAL A 393 13.21 -36.49 -15.03
C VAL A 393 12.89 -37.74 -14.21
N ASP A 394 13.14 -38.94 -14.73
CA ASP A 394 12.89 -40.22 -14.04
C ASP A 394 13.69 -40.40 -12.75
N GLU A 395 14.72 -39.57 -12.51
CA GLU A 395 15.45 -39.55 -11.22
C GLU A 395 14.70 -38.78 -10.14
N LEU A 396 13.57 -38.15 -10.46
CA LEU A 396 12.75 -37.42 -9.51
C LEU A 396 11.55 -38.24 -9.06
N PRO A 397 11.23 -38.25 -7.75
CA PRO A 397 10.01 -38.89 -7.28
C PRO A 397 8.81 -38.03 -7.65
N GLU A 398 7.71 -38.70 -8.02
CA GLU A 398 6.38 -38.07 -8.07
C GLU A 398 5.75 -38.12 -6.69
N MET A 399 5.33 -36.97 -6.16
CA MET A 399 4.81 -36.84 -4.80
C MET A 399 3.70 -35.79 -4.73
N GLY A 400 2.63 -36.05 -3.99
CA GLY A 400 1.58 -35.06 -3.73
C GLY A 400 1.99 -34.00 -2.67
N ARG A 401 2.96 -34.33 -1.79
CA ARG A 401 3.46 -33.42 -0.74
C ARG A 401 4.79 -33.91 -0.19
N GLY A 402 5.73 -33.03 0.04
CA GLY A 402 6.98 -33.37 0.69
C GLY A 402 8.04 -32.26 0.63
N LYS A 403 9.23 -32.55 1.14
CA LYS A 403 10.42 -31.71 0.95
C LYS A 403 11.05 -31.97 -0.41
N GLY A 404 10.84 -33.16 -0.98
CA GLY A 404 11.50 -33.63 -2.18
C GLY A 404 12.91 -34.15 -1.92
N VAL A 405 13.62 -34.34 -3.02
CA VAL A 405 14.99 -34.87 -3.07
C VAL A 405 15.94 -33.79 -3.54
N ARG A 406 17.21 -33.91 -3.18
CA ARG A 406 18.26 -32.98 -3.63
C ARG A 406 18.42 -33.06 -5.16
N LEU A 407 18.24 -31.91 -5.83
CA LEU A 407 18.41 -31.79 -7.28
C LEU A 407 19.87 -31.67 -7.63
N GLN A 408 20.59 -30.75 -7.02
CA GLN A 408 22.00 -30.51 -7.26
C GLN A 408 22.73 -30.28 -5.92
N LYS A 409 24.02 -30.68 -5.85
CA LYS A 409 24.85 -30.46 -4.67
C LYS A 409 25.55 -29.10 -4.75
N TYR A 410 25.32 -28.25 -3.77
CA TYR A 410 25.98 -26.96 -3.63
C TYR A 410 27.05 -27.06 -2.52
N LYS A 411 28.19 -26.41 -2.75
CA LYS A 411 29.21 -26.21 -1.71
C LYS A 411 28.86 -24.96 -0.92
N ASP A 412 28.45 -23.90 -1.64
CA ASP A 412 28.03 -22.61 -1.11
C ASP A 412 26.82 -22.14 -1.93
N GLY A 413 25.87 -21.40 -1.33
CA GLY A 413 24.65 -20.93 -1.96
C GLY A 413 23.59 -22.04 -2.12
N GLY A 414 22.62 -21.78 -3.00
CA GLY A 414 21.47 -22.63 -3.25
C GLY A 414 21.15 -22.80 -4.74
N LEU A 415 19.95 -23.29 -5.00
CA LEU A 415 19.37 -23.33 -6.35
C LEU A 415 19.00 -21.92 -6.78
N SER A 416 19.39 -21.55 -8.00
CA SER A 416 19.01 -20.27 -8.60
C SER A 416 17.82 -20.42 -9.56
N ASP A 417 17.83 -21.48 -10.37
CA ASP A 417 16.73 -21.77 -11.30
C ASP A 417 16.79 -23.25 -11.75
N ALA A 418 15.66 -23.76 -12.24
CA ALA A 418 15.59 -25.05 -12.92
C ALA A 418 14.53 -25.00 -14.02
N THR A 419 14.72 -25.80 -15.04
CA THR A 419 13.79 -25.97 -16.15
C THR A 419 13.76 -27.42 -16.61
N THR A 420 12.72 -27.80 -17.33
CA THR A 420 12.61 -29.10 -17.97
C THR A 420 12.64 -28.93 -19.49
N PHE A 421 13.12 -29.90 -20.20
CA PHE A 421 13.24 -29.83 -21.64
C PHE A 421 13.38 -31.24 -22.27
N THR A 422 13.13 -31.34 -23.57
CA THR A 422 13.40 -32.55 -24.35
C THR A 422 14.85 -32.55 -24.81
N ARG A 423 15.58 -33.60 -24.50
CA ARG A 423 17.00 -33.70 -24.84
C ARG A 423 17.28 -33.49 -26.33
N GLU A 424 16.43 -34.02 -27.20
CA GLU A 424 16.59 -33.91 -28.67
C GLU A 424 16.42 -32.44 -29.14
N GLU A 425 15.59 -31.64 -28.47
CA GLU A 425 15.37 -30.21 -28.78
C GLU A 425 16.47 -29.32 -28.22
N GLY A 426 17.25 -29.84 -27.29
CA GLY A 426 18.33 -29.11 -26.63
C GLY A 426 17.87 -28.18 -25.52
N LEU A 427 18.83 -27.64 -24.76
CA LEU A 427 18.60 -26.69 -23.67
C LEU A 427 18.66 -25.27 -24.21
N SER A 428 17.58 -24.51 -24.00
CA SER A 428 17.48 -23.12 -24.47
C SER A 428 17.39 -22.11 -23.34
N TRP A 429 17.97 -20.92 -23.56
CA TRP A 429 17.81 -19.74 -22.68
C TRP A 429 17.91 -18.44 -23.47
N LYS A 430 17.60 -17.32 -22.87
CA LYS A 430 17.83 -15.97 -23.44
C LYS A 430 19.18 -15.44 -22.94
N ASP A 431 20.05 -15.00 -23.84
CA ASP A 431 21.31 -14.35 -23.47
C ASP A 431 21.02 -12.92 -22.92
N PRO A 432 22.01 -12.24 -22.29
CA PRO A 432 21.81 -10.87 -21.77
C PRO A 432 21.37 -9.83 -22.82
N ALA A 433 21.49 -10.13 -24.09
CA ALA A 433 21.02 -9.31 -25.21
C ALA A 433 19.59 -9.70 -25.68
N GLY A 434 18.93 -10.63 -24.99
CA GLY A 434 17.57 -11.09 -25.28
C GLY A 434 17.48 -12.10 -26.42
N ARG A 435 18.62 -12.59 -26.96
CA ARG A 435 18.65 -13.57 -28.07
C ARG A 435 18.50 -14.98 -27.52
N LYS A 436 17.65 -15.79 -28.16
CA LYS A 436 17.53 -17.21 -27.83
C LYS A 436 18.85 -17.94 -28.17
N ARG A 437 19.40 -18.61 -27.17
CA ARG A 437 20.53 -19.55 -27.30
C ARG A 437 19.99 -20.95 -27.09
N VAL A 438 20.49 -21.89 -27.88
CA VAL A 438 20.18 -23.31 -27.76
C VAL A 438 21.52 -24.05 -27.73
N VAL A 439 21.64 -24.97 -26.79
CA VAL A 439 22.74 -25.99 -26.77
C VAL A 439 22.15 -27.29 -27.22
N GLU A 440 22.66 -27.81 -28.31
CA GLU A 440 22.16 -29.03 -28.94
C GLU A 440 22.54 -30.30 -28.16
N ALA A 441 21.81 -31.39 -28.43
CA ALA A 441 21.89 -32.63 -27.66
C ALA A 441 23.31 -33.20 -27.50
N GLU A 442 24.17 -33.00 -28.49
CA GLU A 442 25.56 -33.48 -28.49
C GLU A 442 26.44 -32.71 -27.50
N GLU A 443 26.24 -31.39 -27.42
CA GLU A 443 27.02 -30.53 -26.54
C GLU A 443 26.54 -30.64 -25.08
N LEU A 444 25.27 -31.06 -24.82
CA LEU A 444 24.72 -31.23 -23.48
C LEU A 444 25.48 -32.25 -22.64
N ALA A 445 26.20 -33.21 -23.28
CA ALA A 445 26.95 -34.25 -22.58
C ALA A 445 27.94 -33.70 -21.53
N GLU A 446 28.40 -32.45 -21.71
CA GLU A 446 29.31 -31.82 -20.76
C GLU A 446 28.64 -31.57 -19.38
N TRP A 447 27.35 -31.21 -19.36
CA TRP A 447 26.60 -30.89 -18.15
C TRP A 447 25.75 -32.05 -17.64
N MET A 448 25.70 -33.15 -18.36
CA MET A 448 24.96 -34.33 -17.93
C MET A 448 25.64 -35.03 -16.77
N GLY A 449 24.83 -35.48 -15.81
CA GLY A 449 25.31 -36.18 -14.64
C GLY A 449 24.18 -36.83 -13.84
N LYS A 450 24.49 -37.56 -12.80
CA LYS A 450 23.49 -38.09 -11.88
C LYS A 450 22.94 -36.97 -11.02
N ARG A 451 21.64 -37.02 -10.68
CA ARG A 451 21.00 -36.13 -9.71
C ARG A 451 21.84 -35.99 -8.44
N ALA A 452 21.80 -34.85 -7.81
CA ALA A 452 22.62 -34.51 -6.65
C ALA A 452 24.11 -34.43 -6.85
N SER A 453 24.60 -34.41 -8.10
CA SER A 453 25.99 -34.06 -8.43
C SER A 453 26.23 -32.55 -8.33
N ALA A 454 27.50 -32.13 -8.35
CA ALA A 454 27.87 -30.72 -8.23
C ALA A 454 27.61 -29.91 -9.52
N GLY A 455 27.51 -30.55 -10.66
CA GLY A 455 27.41 -29.90 -11.96
C GLY A 455 28.72 -29.26 -12.44
N ARG A 456 28.70 -28.63 -13.62
CA ARG A 456 29.83 -27.91 -14.23
C ARG A 456 29.48 -26.45 -14.50
N MET A 457 30.51 -25.63 -14.71
CA MET A 457 30.30 -24.22 -15.01
C MET A 457 29.37 -24.01 -16.19
N ALA A 458 28.47 -23.05 -16.07
CA ALA A 458 27.50 -22.70 -17.10
C ALA A 458 28.19 -22.34 -18.43
N PRO A 459 27.55 -22.62 -19.58
CA PRO A 459 28.09 -22.32 -20.88
C PRO A 459 28.39 -20.83 -21.09
N ARG A 460 29.27 -20.51 -22.02
CA ARG A 460 29.58 -19.13 -22.38
C ARG A 460 28.33 -18.40 -22.88
N GLY A 461 28.06 -17.19 -22.35
CA GLY A 461 26.88 -16.44 -22.71
C GLY A 461 25.63 -16.78 -21.86
N PHE A 462 25.74 -17.69 -20.89
CA PHE A 462 24.65 -17.93 -19.93
C PHE A 462 24.38 -16.68 -19.06
N PRO A 463 23.12 -16.33 -18.79
CA PRO A 463 22.74 -15.11 -18.08
C PRO A 463 23.44 -14.97 -16.73
N ARG A 464 23.78 -13.73 -16.35
CA ARG A 464 24.42 -13.44 -15.06
C ARG A 464 23.48 -13.64 -13.86
N ASN A 465 22.18 -13.55 -14.08
CA ASN A 465 21.15 -13.80 -13.06
C ASN A 465 20.91 -15.29 -12.78
N ASN A 466 21.63 -16.19 -13.47
CA ASN A 466 21.51 -17.64 -13.34
C ASN A 466 20.09 -18.16 -13.57
N CYS A 467 19.38 -17.66 -14.58
CA CYS A 467 18.02 -18.09 -14.93
C CYS A 467 17.98 -18.57 -16.39
N PHE A 468 17.16 -19.60 -16.65
CA PHE A 468 16.92 -20.14 -18.00
C PHE A 468 15.85 -19.35 -18.76
N THR A 469 14.83 -18.85 -18.06
CA THR A 469 13.58 -18.37 -18.66
C THR A 469 13.25 -16.89 -18.42
N LYS A 470 14.06 -16.16 -17.71
CA LYS A 470 13.79 -14.72 -17.39
C LYS A 470 14.60 -13.78 -18.26
#